data_e59a6bdfc3364c912cd9eba3fd84be4c
#
_entry.id   e59a6bdfc3364c912cd9eba3fd84be4c
#
_cell.length_a   1.000
_cell.length_b   1.000
_cell.length_c   1.000
_cell.angle_alpha   90.00
_cell.angle_beta   90.00
_cell.angle_gamma   90.00
#
_symmetry.space_group_name_H-M   'P 1'
#
loop_
_entity.id
_entity.type
_entity.pdbx_description
1 polymer ?
#
loop_
_entity_poly.entity_id
_entity_poly.type
_entity_poly.pdbx_seq_one_letter_code
_entity_poly.pdbx_strand_id
1 'polypeptide(L)'
;MAMALLDTNVLVHAIDRLSPLHAPAARLVELGLGERGRFCISPQNLVEFSAVVTRPRLVRAPLPGDELERMTGILYRSRRLKKIYPMRGTVMRSIREGATLGISGPAWYDLYLALTMRDAGVEIVVTEDLGHFRRFPFVTAL
;
A
#
# COMPACT_ATOMS: atom_id res chain seq x y z
N MET A 1 -13.57 -10.52 10.90
CA MET A 1 -13.30 -10.18 9.49
C MET A 1 -11.82 -9.95 9.31
N ALA A 2 -11.22 -10.54 8.28
CA ALA A 2 -9.80 -10.40 8.03
C ALA A 2 -9.46 -8.96 7.61
N MET A 3 -8.37 -8.42 8.16
CA MET A 3 -7.86 -7.11 7.79
C MET A 3 -7.14 -7.18 6.44
N ALA A 4 -7.34 -6.18 5.61
CA ALA A 4 -6.68 -6.08 4.32
C ALA A 4 -5.76 -4.86 4.24
N LEU A 5 -4.66 -5.00 3.51
CA LEU A 5 -3.77 -3.87 3.22
C LEU A 5 -4.29 -3.12 1.99
N LEU A 6 -4.31 -1.81 2.08
CA LEU A 6 -4.57 -0.95 0.91
C LEU A 6 -3.22 -0.65 0.24
N ASP A 7 -3.08 -1.10 -1.01
CA ASP A 7 -1.86 -0.84 -1.77
C ASP A 7 -1.75 0.65 -2.16
N THR A 8 -0.57 1.07 -2.50
CA THR A 8 -0.25 2.45 -2.87
C THR A 8 -1.18 3.00 -3.96
N ASN A 9 -1.47 2.21 -5.00
CA ASN A 9 -2.34 2.66 -6.09
C ASN A 9 -3.76 3.00 -5.61
N VAL A 10 -4.27 2.30 -4.61
CA VAL A 10 -5.58 2.62 -4.01
C VAL A 10 -5.55 4.00 -3.37
N LEU A 11 -4.48 4.33 -2.65
CA LEU A 11 -4.31 5.65 -2.03
C LEU A 11 -4.22 6.76 -3.09
N VAL A 12 -3.53 6.49 -4.19
CA VAL A 12 -3.40 7.43 -5.31
C VAL A 12 -4.76 7.69 -5.96
N HIS A 13 -5.49 6.63 -6.31
CA HIS A 13 -6.83 6.77 -6.90
C HIS A 13 -7.81 7.49 -5.95
N ALA A 14 -7.65 7.31 -4.66
CA ALA A 14 -8.50 7.94 -3.66
C ALA A 14 -8.43 9.47 -3.66
N ILE A 15 -7.34 10.06 -4.15
CA ILE A 15 -7.19 11.52 -4.25
C ILE A 15 -7.25 12.05 -5.68
N ASP A 16 -7.09 11.19 -6.67
CA ASP A 16 -7.15 11.58 -8.08
C ASP A 16 -8.59 11.55 -8.58
N ARG A 17 -9.27 12.70 -8.52
CA ARG A 17 -10.67 12.84 -8.91
C ARG A 17 -10.95 12.51 -10.37
N LEU A 18 -9.91 12.48 -11.21
CA LEU A 18 -10.03 12.16 -12.63
C LEU A 18 -9.82 10.68 -12.91
N SER A 19 -9.38 9.92 -11.92
CA SER A 19 -9.26 8.48 -12.05
C SER A 19 -10.64 7.82 -12.17
N PRO A 20 -10.81 6.87 -13.11
CA PRO A 20 -12.04 6.05 -13.15
C PRO A 20 -12.25 5.22 -11.88
N LEU A 21 -11.20 5.00 -11.11
CA LEU A 21 -11.25 4.25 -9.84
C LEU A 21 -11.35 5.15 -8.60
N HIS A 22 -11.52 6.46 -8.80
CA HIS A 22 -11.56 7.40 -7.67
C HIS A 22 -12.65 7.06 -6.65
N ALA A 23 -13.89 6.88 -7.09
CA ALA A 23 -15.01 6.66 -6.18
C ALA A 23 -14.83 5.39 -5.32
N PRO A 24 -14.55 4.21 -5.89
CA PRO A 24 -14.32 3.02 -5.06
C PRO A 24 -13.08 3.14 -4.18
N ALA A 25 -12.00 3.73 -4.66
CA ALA A 25 -10.78 3.89 -3.86
C ALA A 25 -11.01 4.85 -2.68
N ALA A 26 -11.65 6.00 -2.92
CA ALA A 26 -12.00 6.94 -1.86
C ALA A 26 -12.88 6.28 -0.80
N ARG A 27 -13.83 5.45 -1.22
CA ARG A 27 -14.70 4.71 -0.30
C ARG A 27 -13.92 3.76 0.60
N LEU A 28 -12.93 3.05 0.04
CA LEU A 28 -12.08 2.14 0.82
C LEU A 28 -11.27 2.90 1.87
N VAL A 29 -10.70 4.05 1.50
CA VAL A 29 -9.95 4.88 2.45
C VAL A 29 -10.85 5.42 3.55
N GLU A 30 -12.05 5.89 3.20
CA GLU A 30 -13.04 6.34 4.19
C GLU A 30 -13.42 5.23 5.17
N LEU A 31 -13.63 4.02 4.68
CA LEU A 31 -13.91 2.86 5.54
C LEU A 31 -12.74 2.56 6.47
N GLY A 32 -11.50 2.64 5.95
CA GLY A 32 -10.30 2.43 6.75
C GLY A 32 -10.15 3.44 7.87
N LEU A 33 -10.49 4.70 7.59
CA LEU A 33 -10.45 5.77 8.60
C LEU A 33 -11.66 5.73 9.55
N GLY A 34 -12.75 5.13 9.12
CA GLY A 34 -13.99 5.05 9.89
C GLY A 34 -14.12 3.82 10.77
N GLU A 35 -13.60 2.68 10.34
CA GLU A 35 -13.75 1.40 11.02
C GLU A 35 -12.40 0.85 11.52
N ARG A 36 -12.31 0.63 12.83
CA ARG A 36 -11.08 0.10 13.45
C ARG A 36 -10.73 -1.30 12.94
N GLY A 37 -9.49 -1.46 12.47
CA GLY A 37 -8.94 -2.77 12.10
C GLY A 37 -9.50 -3.36 10.81
N ARG A 38 -10.25 -2.59 10.04
CA ARG A 38 -10.75 -3.02 8.74
C ARG A 38 -9.66 -3.08 7.69
N PHE A 39 -8.86 -2.03 7.65
CA PHE A 39 -7.75 -1.91 6.72
C PHE A 39 -6.47 -1.51 7.42
N CYS A 40 -5.36 -1.77 6.75
CA CYS A 40 -4.04 -1.33 7.18
C CYS A 40 -3.24 -0.78 5.99
N ILE A 41 -2.19 -0.07 6.31
CA ILE A 41 -1.16 0.38 5.38
C ILE A 41 0.20 0.17 6.04
N SER A 42 1.27 0.21 5.24
CA SER A 42 2.63 0.23 5.76
C SER A 42 3.28 1.59 5.49
N PRO A 43 4.35 1.97 6.19
CA PRO A 43 5.11 3.17 5.84
C PRO A 43 5.59 3.18 4.40
N GLN A 44 5.91 2.02 3.83
CA GLN A 44 6.28 1.89 2.42
C GLN A 44 5.19 2.46 1.50
N ASN A 45 3.92 2.19 1.78
CA ASN A 45 2.81 2.71 0.97
C ASN A 45 2.77 4.24 0.99
N LEU A 46 3.05 4.86 2.13
CA LEU A 46 3.06 6.33 2.23
C LEU A 46 4.23 6.96 1.48
N VAL A 47 5.39 6.33 1.51
CA VAL A 47 6.57 6.80 0.77
C VAL A 47 6.35 6.65 -0.73
N GLU A 48 5.85 5.50 -1.18
CA GLU A 48 5.53 5.27 -2.58
C GLU A 48 4.41 6.20 -3.07
N PHE A 49 3.37 6.40 -2.27
CA PHE A 49 2.32 7.37 -2.53
C PHE A 49 2.91 8.77 -2.76
N SER A 50 3.79 9.20 -1.87
CA SER A 50 4.46 10.50 -1.98
C SER A 50 5.26 10.61 -3.28
N ALA A 51 5.97 9.55 -3.66
CA ALA A 51 6.74 9.53 -4.90
C ALA A 51 5.85 9.66 -6.15
N VAL A 52 4.66 9.06 -6.13
CA VAL A 52 3.72 9.10 -7.26
C VAL A 52 3.03 10.46 -7.36
N VAL A 53 2.43 10.94 -6.27
CA VAL A 53 1.55 12.12 -6.31
C VAL A 53 2.30 13.44 -6.46
N THR A 54 3.61 13.44 -6.30
CA THR A 54 4.45 14.62 -6.53
C THR A 54 5.05 14.68 -7.94
N ARG A 55 4.82 13.65 -8.77
CA ARG A 55 5.37 13.62 -10.13
C ARG A 55 4.34 14.09 -11.16
N PRO A 56 4.64 15.15 -11.94
CA PRO A 56 3.69 15.72 -12.92
C PRO A 56 3.23 14.74 -13.99
N ARG A 57 4.02 13.71 -14.29
CA ARG A 57 3.69 12.71 -15.33
C ARG A 57 2.76 11.60 -14.85
N LEU A 58 2.65 11.40 -13.52
CA LEU A 58 1.89 10.29 -12.95
C LEU A 58 0.55 10.73 -12.40
N VAL A 59 0.40 12.01 -12.10
CA VAL A 59 -0.86 12.62 -11.70
C VAL A 59 -1.04 13.93 -12.45
N ARG A 60 -2.29 14.32 -12.66
CA ARG A 60 -2.62 15.51 -13.44
C ARG A 60 -2.21 16.81 -12.75
N ALA A 61 -2.38 16.84 -11.43
CA ALA A 61 -2.00 17.96 -10.58
C ALA A 61 -1.15 17.44 -9.41
N PRO A 62 0.19 17.62 -9.45
CA PRO A 62 1.04 17.20 -8.35
C PRO A 62 0.62 17.87 -7.04
N LEU A 63 0.62 17.10 -5.95
CA LEU A 63 0.28 17.64 -4.64
C LEU A 63 1.36 18.60 -4.14
N PRO A 64 0.97 19.80 -3.65
CA PRO A 64 1.89 20.64 -2.90
C PRO A 64 2.37 19.93 -1.62
N GLY A 65 3.59 20.28 -1.17
CA GLY A 65 4.21 19.63 -0.03
C GLY A 65 3.43 19.71 1.27
N ASP A 66 2.78 20.86 1.53
CA ASP A 66 1.94 21.05 2.71
C ASP A 66 0.69 20.15 2.68
N GLU A 67 0.08 19.99 1.52
CA GLU A 67 -1.07 19.12 1.35
C GLU A 67 -0.69 17.64 1.44
N LEU A 68 0.45 17.27 0.87
CA LEU A 68 1.00 15.92 1.00
C LEU A 68 1.23 15.58 2.48
N GLU A 69 1.86 16.47 3.23
CA GLU A 69 2.10 16.27 4.67
C GLU A 69 0.79 16.12 5.44
N ARG A 70 -0.20 16.95 5.13
CA ARG A 70 -1.51 16.86 5.76
C ARG A 70 -2.21 15.53 5.50
N MET A 71 -2.26 15.10 4.24
CA MET A 71 -2.92 13.86 3.84
C MET A 71 -2.23 12.62 4.42
N THR A 72 -0.92 12.53 4.27
CA THR A 72 -0.16 11.40 4.82
C THR A 72 -0.23 11.37 6.33
N GLY A 73 -0.24 12.55 6.97
CA GLY A 73 -0.40 12.67 8.41
C GLY A 73 -1.75 12.15 8.91
N ILE A 74 -2.84 12.42 8.20
CA ILE A 74 -4.17 11.89 8.53
C ILE A 74 -4.14 10.37 8.51
N LEU A 75 -3.59 9.77 7.45
CA LEU A 75 -3.51 8.33 7.32
C LEU A 75 -2.60 7.72 8.39
N TYR A 76 -1.43 8.29 8.61
CA TYR A 76 -0.43 7.74 9.52
C TYR A 76 -0.87 7.84 10.99
N ARG A 77 -1.50 8.94 11.39
CA ARG A 77 -1.91 9.17 12.77
C ARG A 77 -3.26 8.56 13.14
N SER A 78 -4.04 8.09 12.15
CA SER A 78 -5.32 7.44 12.43
C SER A 78 -5.13 6.20 13.30
N ARG A 79 -5.88 6.10 14.37
CA ARG A 79 -5.87 4.90 15.23
C ARG A 79 -6.76 3.79 14.67
N ARG A 80 -7.62 4.10 13.72
CA ARG A 80 -8.53 3.13 13.11
C ARG A 80 -7.90 2.45 11.91
N LEU A 81 -7.22 3.21 11.06
CA LEU A 81 -6.41 2.66 9.99
C LEU A 81 -5.09 2.14 10.60
N LYS A 82 -4.94 0.83 10.63
CA LYS A 82 -3.78 0.22 11.26
C LYS A 82 -2.53 0.39 10.41
N LYS A 83 -1.38 0.59 11.05
CA LYS A 83 -0.07 0.57 10.39
C LYS A 83 0.62 -0.74 10.71
N ILE A 84 1.12 -1.40 9.68
CA ILE A 84 1.98 -2.58 9.81
C ILE A 84 3.40 -2.20 9.42
N TYR A 85 4.35 -2.80 10.09
CA TYR A 85 5.77 -2.49 9.92
C TYR A 85 6.55 -3.76 9.62
N PRO A 86 7.62 -3.68 8.81
CA PRO A 86 8.51 -4.81 8.69
C PRO A 86 9.14 -5.13 10.05
N MET A 87 9.32 -6.42 10.32
CA MET A 87 10.06 -6.89 11.47
C MET A 87 11.57 -6.84 11.19
N ARG A 88 12.39 -7.03 12.23
CA ARG A 88 13.84 -7.03 12.09
C ARG A 88 14.32 -8.02 11.02
N GLY A 89 13.72 -9.19 10.93
CA GLY A 89 14.12 -10.24 9.97
C GLY A 89 13.50 -10.13 8.58
N THR A 90 12.54 -9.22 8.37
CA THR A 90 11.77 -9.16 7.12
C THR A 90 12.66 -8.90 5.90
N VAL A 91 13.60 -7.97 6.01
CA VAL A 91 14.45 -7.61 4.86
C VAL A 91 15.30 -8.78 4.38
N MET A 92 15.94 -9.53 5.29
CA MET A 92 16.79 -10.65 4.89
C MET A 92 15.98 -11.84 4.39
N ARG A 93 14.80 -12.09 4.97
CA ARG A 93 13.88 -13.09 4.42
C ARG A 93 13.40 -12.72 3.02
N SER A 94 13.12 -11.44 2.79
CA SER A 94 12.73 -10.94 1.47
C SER A 94 13.84 -11.17 0.45
N ILE A 95 15.07 -10.83 0.79
CA ILE A 95 16.22 -11.02 -0.10
C ILE A 95 16.43 -12.50 -0.42
N ARG A 96 16.33 -13.35 0.58
CA ARG A 96 16.49 -14.80 0.39
C ARG A 96 15.41 -15.38 -0.51
N GLU A 97 14.16 -15.09 -0.22
CA GLU A 97 13.03 -15.59 -1.03
C GLU A 97 13.02 -15.00 -2.43
N GLY A 98 13.33 -13.71 -2.57
CA GLY A 98 13.40 -13.05 -3.86
C GLY A 98 14.52 -13.60 -4.75
N ALA A 99 15.67 -13.89 -4.16
CA ALA A 99 16.76 -14.53 -4.89
C ALA A 99 16.35 -15.92 -5.42
N THR A 100 15.63 -16.70 -4.61
CA THR A 100 15.10 -17.99 -5.01
C THR A 100 14.07 -17.88 -6.13
N LEU A 101 13.22 -16.85 -6.08
CA LEU A 101 12.18 -16.62 -7.09
C LEU A 101 12.68 -15.92 -8.35
N GLY A 102 13.95 -15.49 -8.38
CA GLY A 102 14.49 -14.74 -9.50
C GLY A 102 13.89 -13.34 -9.65
N ILE A 103 13.55 -12.69 -8.54
CA ILE A 103 12.97 -11.33 -8.55
C ILE A 103 14.00 -10.33 -9.08
N SER A 104 13.54 -9.36 -9.88
CA SER A 104 14.37 -8.28 -10.38
C SER A 104 13.55 -6.97 -10.46
N GLY A 105 14.25 -5.83 -10.36
CA GLY A 105 13.66 -4.52 -10.52
C GLY A 105 12.60 -4.19 -9.47
N PRO A 106 11.54 -3.44 -9.84
CA PRO A 106 10.52 -2.96 -8.90
C PRO A 106 9.74 -4.05 -8.17
N ALA A 107 9.73 -5.29 -8.70
CA ALA A 107 9.07 -6.42 -8.03
C ALA A 107 9.65 -6.72 -6.64
N TRP A 108 10.87 -6.27 -6.35
CA TRP A 108 11.45 -6.35 -5.01
C TRP A 108 10.63 -5.60 -3.97
N TYR A 109 10.05 -4.44 -4.34
CA TYR A 109 9.20 -3.67 -3.43
C TYR A 109 7.91 -4.40 -3.12
N ASP A 110 7.31 -5.05 -4.12
CA ASP A 110 6.08 -5.85 -3.93
C ASP A 110 6.36 -7.04 -3.02
N LEU A 111 7.49 -7.72 -3.20
CA LEU A 111 7.89 -8.82 -2.34
C LEU A 111 8.12 -8.37 -0.91
N TYR A 112 8.83 -7.26 -0.71
CA TYR A 112 9.07 -6.72 0.62
C TYR A 112 7.77 -6.36 1.33
N LEU A 113 6.83 -5.75 0.62
CA LEU A 113 5.51 -5.45 1.14
C LEU A 113 4.75 -6.74 1.49
N ALA A 114 4.77 -7.73 0.60
CA ALA A 114 4.11 -9.01 0.84
C ALA A 114 4.66 -9.72 2.08
N LEU A 115 5.98 -9.69 2.31
CA LEU A 115 6.58 -10.28 3.50
C LEU A 115 6.28 -9.46 4.76
N THR A 116 6.21 -8.14 4.65
CA THR A 116 5.75 -7.29 5.74
C THR A 116 4.31 -7.66 6.15
N MET A 117 3.45 -7.89 5.18
CA MET A 117 2.08 -8.36 5.41
C MET A 117 2.08 -9.72 6.11
N ARG A 118 2.85 -10.69 5.59
CA ARG A 118 2.93 -12.04 6.16
C ARG A 118 3.39 -11.99 7.62
N ASP A 119 4.42 -11.22 7.91
CA ASP A 119 4.94 -11.09 9.27
C ASP A 119 3.93 -10.40 10.22
N ALA A 120 3.02 -9.61 9.69
CA ALA A 120 1.95 -8.97 10.46
C ALA A 120 0.64 -9.79 10.51
N GLY A 121 0.62 -10.95 9.87
CA GLY A 121 -0.57 -11.80 9.81
C GLY A 121 -1.65 -11.27 8.86
N VAL A 122 -1.29 -10.44 7.88
CA VAL A 122 -2.22 -9.89 6.90
C VAL A 122 -2.05 -10.66 5.59
N GLU A 123 -3.15 -11.24 5.11
CA GLU A 123 -3.13 -12.11 3.93
C GLU A 123 -3.77 -11.49 2.69
N ILE A 124 -4.49 -10.38 2.86
CA ILE A 124 -5.25 -9.75 1.77
C ILE A 124 -4.65 -8.40 1.44
N VAL A 125 -4.40 -8.16 0.16
CA VAL A 125 -4.06 -6.84 -0.37
C VAL A 125 -5.12 -6.39 -1.36
N VAL A 126 -5.61 -5.17 -1.21
CA VAL A 126 -6.48 -4.52 -2.19
C VAL A 126 -5.59 -3.70 -3.11
N THR A 127 -5.57 -4.07 -4.38
CA THR A 127 -4.66 -3.48 -5.37
C THR A 127 -5.28 -3.46 -6.76
N GLU A 128 -4.87 -2.50 -7.56
CA GLU A 128 -5.14 -2.49 -9.00
C GLU A 128 -4.25 -3.49 -9.75
N ASP A 129 -3.05 -3.74 -9.21
CA ASP A 129 -2.02 -4.56 -9.85
C ASP A 129 -2.06 -6.01 -9.37
N LEU A 130 -3.16 -6.70 -9.66
CA LEU A 130 -3.38 -8.08 -9.20
C LEU A 130 -2.23 -9.02 -9.59
N GLY A 131 -1.70 -8.86 -10.81
CA GLY A 131 -0.64 -9.69 -11.33
C GLY A 131 0.67 -9.62 -10.56
N HIS A 132 0.96 -8.47 -9.92
CA HIS A 132 2.19 -8.28 -9.16
C HIS A 132 2.25 -9.18 -7.93
N PHE A 133 1.11 -9.50 -7.33
CA PHE A 133 1.04 -10.29 -6.10
C PHE A 133 0.76 -11.78 -6.34
N ARG A 134 0.43 -12.20 -7.55
CA ARG A 134 0.17 -13.62 -7.87
C ARG A 134 1.37 -14.52 -7.68
N ARG A 135 2.57 -13.96 -7.70
CA ARG A 135 3.84 -14.67 -7.46
C ARG A 135 3.99 -15.09 -6.00
N PHE A 136 3.19 -14.55 -5.10
CA PHE A 136 3.32 -14.73 -3.65
C PHE A 136 2.09 -15.48 -3.15
N PRO A 137 2.16 -16.84 -3.05
CA PRO A 137 0.97 -17.64 -2.75
C PRO A 137 0.40 -17.42 -1.35
N PHE A 138 1.14 -16.77 -0.46
CA PHE A 138 0.68 -16.42 0.88
C PHE A 138 -0.12 -15.12 0.93
N VAL A 139 -0.32 -14.44 -0.19
CA VAL A 139 -1.08 -13.19 -0.29
C VAL A 139 -2.23 -13.38 -1.27
N THR A 140 -3.42 -12.93 -0.89
CA THR A 140 -4.59 -12.88 -1.77
C THR A 140 -4.78 -11.43 -2.24
N ALA A 141 -4.69 -11.21 -3.54
CA ALA A 141 -4.90 -9.89 -4.14
C ALA A 141 -6.37 -9.75 -4.59
N LEU A 142 -6.96 -8.61 -4.24
CA LEU A 142 -8.34 -8.28 -4.60
C LEU A 142 -8.41 -6.93 -5.33
#